data_df2742b660a3f7e7894315f70f261bf6
#
_entry.id   df2742b660a3f7e7894315f70f261bf6
#
_cell.length_a   1.000
_cell.length_b   1.000
_cell.length_c   1.000
_cell.angle_alpha   90.00
_cell.angle_beta   90.00
_cell.angle_gamma   90.00
#
_symmetry.space_group_name_H-M   'P 1'
#
loop_
_entity.id
_entity.type
_entity.pdbx_description
1 polymer ?
#
loop_
_entity_poly.entity_id
_entity_poly.type
_entity_poly.pdbx_seq_one_letter_code
_entity_poly.pdbx_strand_id
1 'polypeptide(L)' 'MNTTAPIQLVPGSIEADWHRHSNGGGWVYKSATVADSSYVGPDAVVSGNVWVYGHAEVSGRAWVYGNAQVSGDAQVFGRA' A
#
# COMPACT_ATOMS: atom_id res chain seq x y z
N MET A 1 -4.72 2.47 -14.71
CA MET A 1 -3.41 2.61 -14.06
C MET A 1 -3.32 3.94 -13.35
N ASN A 2 -2.96 3.92 -12.08
CA ASN A 2 -2.83 5.13 -11.28
C ASN A 2 -1.45 5.73 -11.45
N THR A 3 -1.38 6.91 -12.08
CA THR A 3 -0.13 7.64 -12.21
C THR A 3 -0.03 8.78 -11.20
N THR A 4 -1.09 8.99 -10.41
CA THR A 4 -1.17 10.08 -9.45
C THR A 4 -1.40 9.49 -8.06
N ALA A 5 -0.70 10.01 -7.05
CA ALA A 5 -0.87 9.55 -5.69
C ALA A 5 -2.30 9.78 -5.22
N PRO A 6 -2.87 8.84 -4.45
CA PRO A 6 -4.25 8.95 -3.97
C PRO A 6 -4.34 9.87 -2.75
N ILE A 7 -3.97 11.12 -2.92
CA ILE A 7 -3.87 12.07 -1.81
C ILE A 7 -5.22 12.30 -1.13
N GLN A 8 -6.32 12.08 -1.83
CA GLN A 8 -7.66 12.25 -1.26
C GLN A 8 -7.96 11.23 -0.17
N LEU A 9 -7.23 10.11 -0.13
CA LEU A 9 -7.44 9.08 0.88
C LEU A 9 -6.85 9.46 2.23
N VAL A 10 -5.88 10.38 2.23
CA VAL A 10 -5.29 10.90 3.46
C VAL A 10 -5.38 12.42 3.39
N PRO A 11 -6.42 13.03 3.99
CA PRO A 11 -6.60 14.48 3.92
C PRO A 11 -5.37 15.22 4.45
N GLY A 12 -4.94 16.23 3.71
CA GLY A 12 -3.76 16.99 4.06
C GLY A 12 -2.46 16.44 3.50
N SER A 13 -2.48 15.26 2.89
CA SER A 13 -1.27 14.72 2.27
C SER A 13 -1.02 15.37 0.91
N ILE A 14 0.24 15.30 0.48
CA ILE A 14 0.65 15.79 -0.84
C ILE A 14 1.36 14.65 -1.57
N GLU A 15 1.63 14.85 -2.86
CA GLU A 15 2.30 13.82 -3.68
C GLU A 15 3.61 13.34 -3.05
N ALA A 16 4.37 14.26 -2.44
CA ALA A 16 5.67 13.92 -1.85
C ALA A 16 5.55 13.00 -0.64
N ASP A 17 4.36 12.87 -0.05
CA ASP A 17 4.13 11.97 1.08
C ASP A 17 3.91 10.52 0.64
N TRP A 18 3.84 10.26 -0.64
CA TRP A 18 3.56 8.96 -1.21
C TRP A 18 4.73 8.50 -2.06
N HIS A 19 4.92 7.18 -2.13
CA HIS A 19 5.89 6.62 -3.04
C HIS A 19 5.35 5.32 -3.62
N ARG A 20 5.92 4.91 -4.74
CA ARG A 20 5.55 3.64 -5.35
C ARG A 20 6.42 2.55 -4.78
N HIS A 21 5.77 1.44 -4.41
CA HIS A 21 6.51 0.30 -3.89
C HIS A 21 7.30 -0.36 -5.03
N SER A 22 8.55 -0.74 -4.74
CA SER A 22 9.43 -1.32 -5.75
C SER A 22 8.92 -2.63 -6.31
N ASN A 23 8.18 -3.39 -5.51
CA ASN A 23 7.63 -4.67 -5.90
C ASN A 23 6.14 -4.51 -6.18
N GLY A 24 5.78 -4.23 -7.42
CA GLY A 24 4.40 -4.11 -7.85
C GLY A 24 3.96 -2.70 -8.25
N GLY A 25 4.59 -1.69 -7.74
CA GLY A 25 4.30 -0.30 -8.14
C GLY A 25 3.11 0.35 -7.48
N GLY A 26 2.57 -0.25 -6.42
CA GLY A 26 1.46 0.33 -5.69
C GLY A 26 1.86 1.54 -4.86
N TRP A 27 0.87 2.32 -4.46
CA TRP A 27 1.12 3.52 -3.68
C TRP A 27 1.22 3.22 -2.19
N VAL A 28 2.25 3.74 -1.57
CA VAL A 28 2.50 3.56 -0.13
C VAL A 28 2.67 4.93 0.51
N TYR A 29 1.89 5.19 1.55
CA TYR A 29 2.00 6.43 2.30
C TYR A 29 3.21 6.38 3.22
N LYS A 30 3.79 7.54 3.50
CA LYS A 30 5.08 7.64 4.22
C LYS A 30 5.05 7.00 5.61
N SER A 31 3.89 6.95 6.27
CA SER A 31 3.79 6.36 7.60
C SER A 31 3.67 4.85 7.58
N ALA A 32 3.39 4.26 6.42
CA ALA A 32 3.28 2.81 6.29
C ALA A 32 4.64 2.19 6.04
N THR A 33 4.80 0.95 6.48
CA THR A 33 6.02 0.19 6.25
C THR A 33 5.70 -1.04 5.43
N VAL A 34 6.36 -1.17 4.28
CA VAL A 34 6.16 -2.30 3.38
C VAL A 34 7.53 -2.89 3.06
N ALA A 35 7.71 -4.17 3.37
CA ALA A 35 8.97 -4.85 3.09
C ALA A 35 9.17 -5.02 1.59
N ASP A 36 10.42 -5.01 1.14
CA ASP A 36 10.74 -5.16 -0.28
C ASP A 36 10.29 -6.51 -0.84
N SER A 37 10.22 -7.52 0.01
CA SER A 37 9.76 -8.84 -0.40
C SER A 37 8.25 -8.93 -0.57
N SER A 38 7.51 -7.95 -0.03
CA SER A 38 6.05 -7.92 -0.14
C SER A 38 5.66 -7.25 -1.45
N TYR A 39 4.51 -7.67 -1.98
CA TYR A 39 4.00 -7.15 -3.24
C TYR A 39 2.84 -6.18 -2.98
N VAL A 40 2.91 -5.01 -3.58
CA VAL A 40 1.77 -4.07 -3.58
C VAL A 40 1.47 -3.74 -5.04
N GLY A 41 0.33 -4.21 -5.52
CA GLY A 41 -0.03 -4.09 -6.92
C GLY A 41 -0.26 -2.65 -7.36
N PRO A 42 -0.24 -2.39 -8.68
CA PRO A 42 -0.26 -1.01 -9.19
C PRO A 42 -1.52 -0.23 -8.86
N ASP A 43 -2.63 -0.91 -8.58
CA ASP A 43 -3.88 -0.24 -8.21
C ASP A 43 -4.17 -0.34 -6.71
N ALA A 44 -3.25 -0.92 -5.95
CA ALA A 44 -3.42 -1.07 -4.50
C ALA A 44 -2.84 0.12 -3.77
N VAL A 45 -3.36 0.38 -2.58
CA VAL A 45 -2.95 1.52 -1.76
C VAL A 45 -2.72 1.04 -0.34
N VAL A 46 -1.59 1.45 0.23
CA VAL A 46 -1.26 1.18 1.64
C VAL A 46 -1.05 2.53 2.32
N SER A 47 -1.83 2.80 3.35
CA SER A 47 -1.75 4.08 4.05
C SER A 47 -1.93 3.89 5.56
N GLY A 48 -1.76 4.97 6.33
CA GLY A 48 -1.85 4.90 7.78
C GLY A 48 -0.60 4.29 8.39
N ASN A 49 -0.76 3.63 9.53
CA ASN A 49 0.35 2.98 10.24
C ASN A 49 0.42 1.48 9.95
N VAL A 50 0.22 1.13 8.70
CA VAL A 50 0.15 -0.24 8.25
C VAL A 50 1.55 -0.84 8.16
N TRP A 51 1.66 -2.11 8.52
CA TRP A 51 2.88 -2.91 8.33
C TRP A 51 2.56 -4.04 7.37
N VAL A 52 3.29 -4.10 6.27
CA VAL A 52 3.19 -5.19 5.30
C VAL A 52 4.57 -5.81 5.19
N TYR A 53 4.71 -7.07 5.56
CA TYR A 53 6.02 -7.70 5.60
C TYR A 53 5.94 -9.19 5.29
N GLY A 54 7.10 -9.83 5.19
CA GLY A 54 7.19 -11.20 4.74
C GLY A 54 6.95 -11.27 3.23
N HIS A 55 6.21 -12.27 2.80
CA HIS A 55 5.84 -12.43 1.39
C HIS A 55 4.38 -12.08 1.17
N ALA A 56 3.86 -11.14 1.95
CA ALA A 56 2.47 -10.72 1.83
C ALA A 56 2.21 -10.07 0.48
N GLU A 57 0.99 -10.15 0.04
CA GLU A 57 0.59 -9.62 -1.26
C GLU A 57 -0.65 -8.75 -1.09
N VAL A 58 -0.56 -7.51 -1.59
CA VAL A 58 -1.69 -6.60 -1.64
C VAL A 58 -1.91 -6.29 -3.12
N SER A 59 -3.04 -6.71 -3.66
CA SER A 59 -3.27 -6.63 -5.10
C SER A 59 -4.69 -6.19 -5.42
N GLY A 60 -4.98 -6.06 -6.71
CA GLY A 60 -6.26 -5.56 -7.17
C GLY A 60 -6.41 -4.11 -6.77
N ARG A 61 -7.58 -3.77 -6.27
CA ARG A 61 -7.88 -2.42 -5.81
C ARG A 61 -7.94 -2.35 -4.29
N ALA A 62 -7.17 -3.18 -3.63
CA ALA A 62 -7.18 -3.22 -2.17
C ALA A 62 -6.63 -1.92 -1.58
N TRP A 63 -7.22 -1.54 -0.47
CA TRP A 63 -6.77 -0.38 0.29
C TRP A 63 -6.57 -0.84 1.73
N VAL A 64 -5.32 -0.87 2.17
CA VAL A 64 -4.97 -1.26 3.53
C VAL A 64 -4.64 0.00 4.30
N TYR A 65 -5.32 0.19 5.42
CA TYR A 65 -5.21 1.45 6.16
C TYR A 65 -5.41 1.23 7.66
N GLY A 66 -5.30 2.30 8.42
CA GLY A 66 -5.43 2.25 9.87
C GLY A 66 -4.18 1.69 10.52
N ASN A 67 -4.35 0.75 11.42
CA ASN A 67 -3.24 0.09 12.12
C ASN A 67 -3.12 -1.38 11.73
N ALA A 68 -3.51 -1.69 10.50
CA ALA A 68 -3.52 -3.07 10.02
C ALA A 68 -2.12 -3.64 9.89
N GLN A 69 -2.02 -4.96 10.02
CA GLN A 69 -0.78 -5.69 9.78
C GLN A 69 -1.07 -6.81 8.78
N VAL A 70 -0.26 -6.88 7.75
CA VAL A 70 -0.37 -7.92 6.73
C VAL A 70 1.00 -8.60 6.69
N SER A 71 1.05 -9.87 7.04
CA SER A 71 2.33 -10.53 7.25
C SER A 71 2.33 -11.97 6.74
N GLY A 72 3.52 -12.55 6.72
CA GLY A 72 3.70 -13.93 6.28
C GLY A 72 3.31 -14.09 4.82
N ASP A 73 2.44 -15.06 4.55
CA ASP A 73 1.94 -15.32 3.19
C ASP A 73 0.53 -14.80 2.98
N ALA A 74 0.12 -13.79 3.76
CA ALA A 74 -1.23 -13.25 3.67
C ALA A 74 -1.45 -12.59 2.31
N GLN A 75 -2.70 -12.64 1.85
CA GLN A 75 -3.09 -12.04 0.60
C GLN A 75 -4.27 -11.12 0.83
N VAL A 76 -4.16 -9.88 0.38
CA VAL A 76 -5.25 -8.90 0.42
C VAL A 76 -5.47 -8.46 -1.02
N PHE A 77 -6.66 -8.70 -1.53
CA PHE A 77 -6.95 -8.38 -2.93
C PHE A 77 -8.41 -8.00 -3.12
N GLY A 78 -8.73 -7.61 -4.34
CA GLY A 78 -10.06 -7.15 -4.67
C GLY A 78 -10.27 -5.74 -4.16
N ARG A 79 -11.33 -5.54 -3.39
CA ARG A 79 -11.68 -4.24 -2.82
C ARG A 79 -11.64 -4.28 -1.30
N ALA A 80 -10.72 -5.03 -0.79
CA ALA A 80 -10.62 -5.14 0.67
C ALA A 80 -10.21 -3.81 1.30
#